data_9c09da2dd3b386eda102ff302b6a56b2
#
_entry.id   9c09da2dd3b386eda102ff302b6a56b2
#
_cell.length_a   1.000
_cell.length_b   1.000
_cell.length_c   1.000
_cell.angle_alpha   90.00
_cell.angle_beta   90.00
_cell.angle_gamma   90.00
#
_symmetry.space_group_name_H-M   'P 1'
#
loop_
_entity.id
_entity.type
_entity.pdbx_description
1 polymer ?
#
loop_
_entity_poly.entity_id
_entity_poly.type
_entity_poly.pdbx_seq_one_letter_code
_entity_poly.pdbx_strand_id
1 'polypeptide(L)'
;MNHQTKILIVDDSRIFRSIVEKCLADENDIKVIGSVHNGFKAIEFIRLNRPDLVTLDLQMPDMDGLETLKLIQEENTLNQDEKPVGVIMLSAFTKKDADITIKALEAGAFDFIAKPEESSARESLNILQRQLIMKIRFFASRRIAAEITRKPLHHPVYHKKKLTLLN
;
A
#
# COMPACT_ATOMS: atom_id res chain seq x y z
N MET A 1 5.53 4.09 20.30
CA MET A 1 4.23 3.60 19.76
C MET A 1 4.53 2.75 18.55
N ASN A 2 4.20 1.46 18.58
CA ASN A 2 4.34 0.61 17.40
C ASN A 2 3.29 1.04 16.36
N HIS A 3 3.72 1.71 15.30
CA HIS A 3 2.84 2.10 14.21
C HIS A 3 2.63 0.86 13.32
N GLN A 4 1.43 0.28 13.37
CA GLN A 4 1.06 -0.81 12.48
C GLN A 4 0.69 -0.28 11.10
N THR A 5 1.22 -0.89 10.05
CA THR A 5 0.82 -0.61 8.66
C THR A 5 -0.54 -1.27 8.38
N LYS A 6 -1.55 -0.46 8.07
CA LYS A 6 -2.93 -0.91 7.81
C LYS A 6 -3.09 -1.38 6.37
N ILE A 7 -3.47 -2.63 6.17
CA ILE A 7 -3.59 -3.27 4.86
C ILE A 7 -5.04 -3.56 4.52
N LEU A 8 -5.43 -3.21 3.29
CA LEU A 8 -6.65 -3.70 2.63
C LEU A 8 -6.25 -4.77 1.60
N ILE A 9 -6.92 -5.91 1.63
CA ILE A 9 -6.75 -6.98 0.64
C ILE A 9 -7.90 -6.91 -0.36
N VAL A 10 -7.57 -6.85 -1.66
CA VAL A 10 -8.53 -6.78 -2.76
C VAL A 10 -8.22 -7.88 -3.78
N ASP A 11 -9.09 -8.88 -3.85
CA ASP A 11 -8.95 -10.03 -4.74
C ASP A 11 -10.31 -10.73 -4.88
N ASP A 12 -10.71 -11.16 -6.06
CA ASP A 12 -11.99 -11.84 -6.25
C ASP A 12 -12.01 -13.27 -5.69
N SER A 13 -10.83 -13.91 -5.60
CA SER A 13 -10.67 -15.23 -5.01
C SER A 13 -10.70 -15.19 -3.48
N ARG A 14 -11.76 -15.73 -2.89
CA ARG A 14 -11.86 -15.89 -1.43
C ARG A 14 -10.69 -16.71 -0.84
N ILE A 15 -10.27 -17.74 -1.57
CA ILE A 15 -9.16 -18.61 -1.14
C ILE A 15 -7.87 -17.80 -1.09
N PHE A 16 -7.58 -17.01 -2.12
CA PHE A 16 -6.37 -16.22 -2.18
C PHE A 16 -6.36 -15.10 -1.13
N ARG A 17 -7.50 -14.41 -0.90
CA ARG A 17 -7.60 -13.46 0.22
C ARG A 17 -7.24 -14.11 1.57
N SER A 18 -7.77 -15.31 1.84
CA SER A 18 -7.45 -16.04 3.06
C SER A 18 -5.97 -16.44 3.16
N ILE A 19 -5.31 -16.72 2.04
CA ILE A 19 -3.87 -16.99 1.99
C ILE A 19 -3.09 -15.73 2.38
N VAL A 20 -3.41 -14.58 1.79
CA VAL A 20 -2.73 -13.31 2.12
C VAL A 20 -2.96 -12.93 3.59
N GLU A 21 -4.18 -13.08 4.11
CA GLU A 21 -4.48 -12.86 5.52
C GLU A 21 -3.61 -13.72 6.44
N LYS A 22 -3.48 -15.00 6.14
CA LYS A 22 -2.63 -15.94 6.90
C LYS A 22 -1.14 -15.58 6.80
N CYS A 23 -0.67 -15.15 5.63
CA CYS A 23 0.72 -14.71 5.46
C CYS A 23 1.09 -13.53 6.36
N LEU A 24 0.12 -12.69 6.72
CA LEU A 24 0.33 -11.46 7.48
C LEU A 24 -0.10 -11.55 8.96
N ALA A 25 -0.76 -12.63 9.36
CA ALA A 25 -1.44 -12.75 10.66
C ALA A 25 -0.49 -12.64 11.86
N ASP A 26 0.74 -13.15 11.73
CA ASP A 26 1.71 -13.21 12.84
C ASP A 26 2.64 -11.98 12.92
N GLU A 27 2.44 -10.99 12.02
CA GLU A 27 3.30 -9.81 11.94
C GLU A 27 2.77 -8.66 12.83
N ASN A 28 3.50 -8.33 13.87
CA ASN A 28 3.08 -7.31 14.86
C ASN A 28 3.03 -5.88 14.31
N ASP A 29 3.76 -5.59 13.23
CA ASP A 29 3.88 -4.30 12.58
C ASP A 29 2.94 -4.12 11.37
N ILE A 30 2.14 -5.16 11.05
CA ILE A 30 1.20 -5.20 9.94
C ILE A 30 -0.20 -5.53 10.47
N LYS A 31 -1.21 -4.82 10.01
CA LYS A 31 -2.60 -5.08 10.38
C LYS A 31 -3.50 -5.11 9.16
N VAL A 32 -4.08 -6.26 8.86
CA VAL A 32 -5.15 -6.36 7.87
C VAL A 32 -6.42 -5.75 8.48
N ILE A 33 -6.92 -4.67 7.87
CA ILE A 33 -8.11 -3.94 8.34
C ILE A 33 -9.34 -4.21 7.49
N GLY A 34 -9.18 -4.86 6.35
CA GLY A 34 -10.28 -5.23 5.47
C GLY A 34 -9.85 -6.20 4.38
N SER A 35 -10.83 -6.90 3.83
CA SER A 35 -10.68 -7.90 2.77
C SER A 35 -11.93 -7.84 1.90
N VAL A 36 -11.79 -7.42 0.65
CA VAL A 36 -12.91 -7.20 -0.28
C VAL A 36 -12.68 -7.89 -1.61
N HIS A 37 -13.75 -8.15 -2.36
CA HIS A 37 -13.73 -9.05 -3.52
C HIS A 37 -13.81 -8.35 -4.87
N ASN A 38 -13.89 -7.01 -4.92
CA ASN A 38 -13.90 -6.26 -6.17
C ASN A 38 -13.43 -4.81 -5.99
N GLY A 39 -13.17 -4.13 -7.12
CA GLY A 39 -12.69 -2.75 -7.13
C GLY A 39 -13.66 -1.74 -6.56
N PHE A 40 -14.98 -1.89 -6.78
CA PHE A 40 -15.99 -0.98 -6.23
C PHE A 40 -15.98 -0.99 -4.70
N LYS A 41 -15.94 -2.18 -4.10
CA LYS A 41 -15.83 -2.34 -2.65
C LYS A 41 -14.51 -1.84 -2.10
N ALA A 42 -13.43 -1.95 -2.88
CA ALA A 42 -12.14 -1.39 -2.50
C ALA A 42 -12.21 0.14 -2.38
N ILE A 43 -12.77 0.84 -3.37
CA ILE A 43 -12.89 2.30 -3.33
C ILE A 43 -13.81 2.75 -2.19
N GLU A 44 -14.95 2.09 -1.98
CA GLU A 44 -15.84 2.36 -0.85
C GLU A 44 -15.11 2.22 0.49
N PHE A 45 -14.37 1.13 0.67
CA PHE A 45 -13.60 0.86 1.89
C PHE A 45 -12.50 1.90 2.11
N ILE A 46 -11.76 2.27 1.06
CA ILE A 46 -10.68 3.27 1.12
C ILE A 46 -11.21 4.61 1.59
N ARG A 47 -12.34 5.07 1.06
CA ARG A 47 -12.97 6.34 1.45
C ARG A 47 -13.34 6.38 2.93
N LEU A 48 -13.79 5.27 3.47
CA LEU A 48 -14.25 5.17 4.87
C LEU A 48 -13.12 4.93 5.88
N ASN A 49 -12.11 4.14 5.51
CA ASN A 49 -11.15 3.59 6.46
C ASN A 49 -9.70 4.02 6.23
N ARG A 50 -9.36 4.55 5.06
CA ARG A 50 -8.02 5.03 4.67
C ARG A 50 -6.91 4.05 5.09
N PRO A 51 -6.80 2.87 4.46
CA PRO A 51 -5.67 1.98 4.67
C PRO A 51 -4.36 2.65 4.26
N ASP A 52 -3.26 2.16 4.80
CA ASP A 52 -1.93 2.65 4.39
C ASP A 52 -1.53 2.07 3.03
N LEU A 53 -1.88 0.81 2.80
CA LEU A 53 -1.50 0.06 1.62
C LEU A 53 -2.62 -0.91 1.21
N VAL A 54 -2.77 -1.11 -0.08
CA VAL A 54 -3.68 -2.08 -0.69
C VAL A 54 -2.86 -3.16 -1.39
N THR A 55 -3.16 -4.42 -1.14
CA THR A 55 -2.76 -5.51 -2.03
C THR A 55 -3.90 -5.72 -3.02
N LEU A 56 -3.63 -5.60 -4.32
CA LEU A 56 -4.65 -5.50 -5.36
C LEU A 56 -4.42 -6.54 -6.45
N ASP A 57 -5.38 -7.45 -6.62
CA ASP A 57 -5.37 -8.38 -7.73
C ASP A 57 -5.51 -7.65 -9.07
N LEU A 58 -4.72 -8.06 -10.03
CA LEU A 58 -4.76 -7.51 -11.39
C LEU A 58 -6.02 -7.97 -12.16
N GLN A 59 -6.42 -9.22 -11.99
CA GLN A 59 -7.51 -9.84 -12.76
C GLN A 59 -8.75 -10.02 -11.88
N MET A 60 -9.69 -9.12 -12.02
CA MET A 60 -10.99 -9.20 -11.35
C MET A 60 -12.11 -8.98 -12.35
N PRO A 61 -13.30 -9.58 -12.16
CA PRO A 61 -14.46 -9.31 -12.99
C PRO A 61 -14.98 -7.88 -12.78
N ASP A 62 -15.68 -7.34 -13.76
CA ASP A 62 -16.36 -6.04 -13.80
C ASP A 62 -15.42 -4.82 -13.80
N MET A 63 -14.54 -4.71 -12.84
CA MET A 63 -13.49 -3.69 -12.72
C MET A 63 -12.17 -4.37 -12.44
N ASP A 64 -11.24 -4.30 -13.37
CA ASP A 64 -9.91 -4.91 -13.20
C ASP A 64 -9.01 -4.13 -12.22
N GLY A 65 -7.86 -4.73 -11.89
CA GLY A 65 -6.92 -4.12 -10.95
C GLY A 65 -6.31 -2.82 -11.47
N LEU A 66 -6.10 -2.66 -12.78
CA LEU A 66 -5.55 -1.43 -13.34
C LEU A 66 -6.55 -0.27 -13.28
N GLU A 67 -7.82 -0.55 -13.55
CA GLU A 67 -8.90 0.42 -13.40
C GLU A 67 -9.09 0.82 -11.93
N THR A 68 -9.06 -0.16 -11.03
CA THR A 68 -9.12 0.08 -9.58
C THR A 68 -7.94 0.93 -9.11
N LEU A 69 -6.71 0.64 -9.57
CA LEU A 69 -5.52 1.44 -9.26
C LEU A 69 -5.68 2.90 -9.67
N LYS A 70 -6.18 3.16 -10.88
CA LYS A 70 -6.41 4.53 -11.37
C LYS A 70 -7.38 5.29 -10.45
N LEU A 71 -8.47 4.66 -10.03
CA LEU A 71 -9.41 5.27 -9.10
C LEU A 71 -8.78 5.52 -7.72
N ILE A 72 -7.91 4.64 -7.22
CA ILE A 72 -7.16 4.87 -5.97
C ILE A 72 -6.24 6.09 -6.12
N GLN A 73 -5.57 6.26 -7.25
CA GLN A 73 -4.74 7.44 -7.49
C GLN A 73 -5.55 8.73 -7.61
N GLU A 74 -6.75 8.68 -8.19
CA GLU A 74 -7.69 9.80 -8.17
C GLU A 74 -8.10 10.17 -6.74
N GLU A 75 -8.45 9.20 -5.90
CA GLU A 75 -8.74 9.41 -4.47
C GLU A 75 -7.55 10.02 -3.72
N ASN A 76 -6.33 9.60 -4.02
CA ASN A 76 -5.12 10.20 -3.46
C ASN A 76 -4.94 11.65 -3.89
N THR A 77 -5.27 11.97 -5.15
CA THR A 77 -5.18 13.33 -5.69
C THR A 77 -6.25 14.25 -5.09
N LEU A 78 -7.46 13.74 -4.89
CA LEU A 78 -8.56 14.50 -4.29
C LEU A 78 -8.32 14.82 -2.80
N ASN A 79 -7.58 13.96 -2.10
CA ASN A 79 -7.32 14.04 -0.66
C ASN A 79 -5.85 14.33 -0.36
N GLN A 80 -5.29 15.39 -0.97
CA GLN A 80 -3.85 15.73 -0.90
C GLN A 80 -3.37 16.04 0.53
N ASP A 81 -4.25 16.46 1.41
CA ASP A 81 -3.94 16.72 2.82
C ASP A 81 -3.76 15.44 3.64
N GLU A 82 -4.23 14.32 3.12
CA GLU A 82 -4.09 13.00 3.73
C GLU A 82 -2.89 12.24 3.16
N LYS A 83 -2.47 11.22 3.89
CA LYS A 83 -1.41 10.33 3.41
C LYS A 83 -1.92 9.50 2.23
N PRO A 84 -1.20 9.43 1.11
CA PRO A 84 -1.63 8.65 -0.02
C PRO A 84 -1.67 7.15 0.31
N VAL A 85 -2.67 6.47 -0.21
CA VAL A 85 -2.80 5.01 -0.13
C VAL A 85 -1.87 4.39 -1.17
N GLY A 86 -0.94 3.54 -0.72
CA GLY A 86 -0.08 2.79 -1.63
C GLY A 86 -0.77 1.56 -2.19
N VAL A 87 -0.24 1.01 -3.31
CA VAL A 87 -0.77 -0.20 -3.93
C VAL A 87 0.36 -1.14 -4.31
N ILE A 88 0.28 -2.39 -3.86
CA ILE A 88 1.08 -3.51 -4.36
C ILE A 88 0.17 -4.37 -5.22
N MET A 89 0.52 -4.53 -6.50
CA MET A 89 -0.24 -5.37 -7.42
C MET A 89 0.09 -6.85 -7.18
N LEU A 90 -0.93 -7.69 -7.20
CA LEU A 90 -0.81 -9.15 -7.22
C LEU A 90 -1.23 -9.65 -8.60
N SER A 91 -0.38 -10.42 -9.25
CA SER A 91 -0.60 -10.83 -10.64
C SER A 91 -0.18 -12.28 -10.83
N ALA A 92 -0.97 -13.06 -11.58
CA ALA A 92 -0.50 -14.34 -12.11
C ALA A 92 0.66 -14.08 -13.08
N PHE A 93 1.76 -14.81 -12.96
CA PHE A 93 2.95 -14.58 -13.78
C PHE A 93 2.79 -15.19 -15.17
N THR A 94 2.14 -14.47 -16.08
CA THR A 94 2.08 -14.84 -17.50
C THR A 94 2.82 -13.82 -18.36
N LYS A 95 3.25 -14.20 -19.57
CA LYS A 95 3.89 -13.25 -20.51
C LYS A 95 2.98 -12.07 -20.85
N LYS A 96 1.66 -12.30 -20.85
CA LYS A 96 0.64 -11.27 -21.10
C LYS A 96 0.53 -10.27 -19.94
N ASP A 97 0.83 -10.70 -18.72
CA ASP A 97 0.73 -9.86 -17.53
C ASP A 97 1.97 -8.97 -17.33
N ALA A 98 3.09 -9.26 -18.01
CA ALA A 98 4.30 -8.45 -17.91
C ALA A 98 4.07 -7.00 -18.40
N ASP A 99 3.40 -6.82 -19.53
CA ASP A 99 3.10 -5.49 -20.08
C ASP A 99 2.10 -4.73 -19.18
N ILE A 100 1.15 -5.45 -18.60
CA ILE A 100 0.16 -4.85 -17.69
C ILE A 100 0.81 -4.47 -16.35
N THR A 101 1.76 -5.25 -15.88
CA THR A 101 2.55 -4.93 -14.68
C THR A 101 3.33 -3.64 -14.86
N ILE A 102 3.98 -3.44 -16.02
CA ILE A 102 4.68 -2.19 -16.33
C ILE A 102 3.70 -1.01 -16.34
N LYS A 103 2.55 -1.15 -17.00
CA LYS A 103 1.50 -0.13 -17.01
C LYS A 103 0.98 0.21 -15.61
N ALA A 104 0.87 -0.78 -14.71
CA ALA A 104 0.48 -0.55 -13.34
C ALA A 104 1.52 0.26 -12.55
N LEU A 105 2.81 -0.04 -12.73
CA LEU A 105 3.90 0.74 -12.11
C LEU A 105 3.92 2.18 -12.64
N GLU A 106 3.75 2.37 -13.95
CA GLU A 106 3.62 3.71 -14.58
C GLU A 106 2.38 4.46 -14.07
N ALA A 107 1.28 3.75 -13.79
CA ALA A 107 0.06 4.31 -13.22
C ALA A 107 0.14 4.59 -11.70
N GLY A 108 1.29 4.34 -11.07
CA GLY A 108 1.56 4.70 -9.69
C GLY A 108 1.44 3.55 -8.67
N ALA A 109 1.40 2.29 -9.11
CA ALA A 109 1.58 1.17 -8.18
C ALA A 109 2.98 1.26 -7.54
N PHE A 110 3.05 0.96 -6.25
CA PHE A 110 4.31 0.97 -5.52
C PHE A 110 5.23 -0.18 -5.94
N ASP A 111 4.65 -1.36 -6.10
CA ASP A 111 5.37 -2.57 -6.49
C ASP A 111 4.38 -3.64 -6.99
N PHE A 112 4.89 -4.80 -7.35
CA PHE A 112 4.11 -5.98 -7.72
C PHE A 112 4.65 -7.26 -7.08
N ILE A 113 3.82 -8.29 -6.97
CA ILE A 113 4.17 -9.63 -6.50
C ILE A 113 3.51 -10.65 -7.42
N ALA A 114 4.25 -11.66 -7.85
CA ALA A 114 3.68 -12.77 -8.58
C ALA A 114 2.88 -13.69 -7.64
N LYS A 115 1.64 -13.98 -8.01
CA LYS A 115 0.84 -15.00 -7.32
C LYS A 115 1.45 -16.39 -7.57
N PRO A 116 1.54 -17.25 -6.56
CA PRO A 116 1.92 -18.64 -6.77
C PRO A 116 0.85 -19.35 -7.61
N GLU A 117 1.28 -20.33 -8.42
CA GLU A 117 0.35 -21.17 -9.15
C GLU A 117 -0.53 -21.97 -8.19
N GLU A 118 -1.78 -22.30 -8.58
CA GLU A 118 -2.76 -23.01 -7.71
C GLU A 118 -2.27 -24.36 -7.19
N SER A 119 -1.37 -25.01 -7.92
CA SER A 119 -0.74 -26.28 -7.56
C SER A 119 0.52 -26.13 -6.70
N SER A 120 0.82 -24.92 -6.25
CA SER A 120 2.12 -24.60 -5.68
C SER A 120 2.34 -25.25 -4.32
N ALA A 121 3.52 -25.84 -4.17
CA ALA A 121 4.02 -26.43 -2.95
C ALA A 121 4.12 -25.38 -1.82
N ARG A 122 4.23 -25.84 -0.57
CA ARG A 122 4.46 -25.02 0.63
C ARG A 122 5.57 -23.97 0.47
N GLU A 123 6.58 -24.27 -0.36
CA GLU A 123 7.68 -23.37 -0.67
C GLU A 123 7.22 -22.09 -1.39
N SER A 124 6.31 -22.20 -2.36
CA SER A 124 5.76 -21.04 -3.09
C SER A 124 4.95 -20.13 -2.18
N LEU A 125 4.24 -20.67 -1.20
CA LEU A 125 3.53 -19.89 -0.18
C LEU A 125 4.52 -19.17 0.75
N ASN A 126 5.63 -19.80 1.11
CA ASN A 126 6.68 -19.18 1.90
C ASN A 126 7.36 -18.03 1.14
N ILE A 127 7.55 -18.19 -0.17
CA ILE A 127 8.08 -17.11 -1.04
C ILE A 127 7.10 -15.95 -1.08
N LEU A 128 5.80 -16.20 -1.30
CA LEU A 128 4.76 -15.17 -1.28
C LEU A 128 4.76 -14.41 0.04
N GLN A 129 4.76 -15.11 1.17
CA GLN A 129 4.78 -14.50 2.51
C GLN A 129 6.00 -13.57 2.67
N ARG A 130 7.20 -14.05 2.34
CA ARG A 130 8.42 -13.24 2.43
C ARG A 130 8.35 -11.99 1.56
N GLN A 131 7.86 -12.11 0.32
CA GLN A 131 7.73 -10.98 -0.59
C GLN A 131 6.71 -9.95 -0.07
N LEU A 132 5.56 -10.39 0.41
CA LEU A 132 4.54 -9.53 1.02
C LEU A 132 5.13 -8.74 2.18
N ILE A 133 5.70 -9.41 3.18
CA ILE A 133 6.26 -8.78 4.38
C ILE A 133 7.37 -7.79 4.00
N MET A 134 8.31 -8.20 3.15
CA MET A 134 9.43 -7.36 2.73
C MET A 134 8.95 -6.08 2.03
N LYS A 135 8.03 -6.19 1.07
CA LYS A 135 7.55 -5.05 0.29
C LYS A 135 6.65 -4.13 1.12
N ILE A 136 5.82 -4.67 2.01
CA ILE A 136 5.02 -3.87 2.95
C ILE A 136 5.94 -3.05 3.89
N ARG A 137 6.96 -3.68 4.46
CA ARG A 137 7.94 -2.99 5.32
C ARG A 137 8.75 -1.95 4.57
N PHE A 138 9.13 -2.25 3.33
CA PHE A 138 9.83 -1.28 2.49
C PHE A 138 8.93 -0.06 2.18
N PHE A 139 7.66 -0.28 1.85
CA PHE A 139 6.69 0.81 1.69
C PHE A 139 6.57 1.65 2.97
N ALA A 140 6.38 1.01 4.11
CA ALA A 140 6.25 1.70 5.41
C ALA A 140 7.48 2.55 5.73
N SER A 141 8.68 2.04 5.51
CA SER A 141 9.94 2.76 5.74
C SER A 141 10.08 3.99 4.84
N ARG A 142 9.74 3.88 3.55
CA ARG A 142 9.76 5.01 2.61
C ARG A 142 8.75 6.10 3.00
N ARG A 143 7.58 5.70 3.48
CA ARG A 143 6.54 6.61 3.94
C ARG A 143 7.00 7.41 5.16
N ILE A 144 7.63 6.78 6.14
CA ILE A 144 8.20 7.44 7.32
C ILE A 144 9.29 8.43 6.89
N ALA A 145 10.19 8.02 6.01
CA ALA A 145 11.24 8.90 5.49
C ALA A 145 10.68 10.16 4.80
N ALA A 146 9.62 10.00 3.99
CA ALA A 146 8.95 11.11 3.33
C ALA A 146 8.26 12.08 4.32
N GLU A 147 7.73 11.59 5.44
CA GLU A 147 7.15 12.41 6.50
C GLU A 147 8.19 13.24 7.24
N ILE A 148 9.36 12.66 7.51
CA ILE A 148 10.48 13.36 8.15
C ILE A 148 10.97 14.51 7.28
N THR A 149 11.08 14.31 5.96
CA THR A 149 11.53 15.33 5.01
C THR A 149 10.50 16.43 4.75
N ARG A 150 9.20 16.16 4.96
CA ARG A 150 8.12 17.15 4.81
C ARG A 150 7.92 18.04 6.03
N LYS A 151 8.39 17.66 7.22
CA LYS A 151 8.34 18.53 8.40
C LYS A 151 9.33 19.68 8.18
N PRO A 152 8.89 20.97 8.14
CA PRO A 152 9.81 22.09 8.08
C PRO A 152 10.71 22.02 9.33
N LEU A 153 12.02 22.16 9.12
CA LEU A 153 12.96 22.37 10.20
C LEU A 153 12.48 23.60 10.97
N HIS A 154 12.00 23.41 12.17
CA HIS A 154 11.69 24.49 13.08
C HIS A 154 13.04 25.15 13.41
N HIS A 155 13.40 26.18 12.66
CA HIS A 155 14.48 27.05 13.08
C HIS A 155 14.03 27.74 14.36
N PRO A 156 14.76 27.59 15.48
CA PRO A 156 14.45 28.36 16.66
C PRO A 156 14.58 29.86 16.29
N VAL A 157 13.47 30.57 16.41
CA VAL A 157 13.47 32.01 16.23
C VAL A 157 14.30 32.59 17.36
N TYR A 158 15.55 32.96 17.09
CA TYR A 158 16.39 33.71 18.01
C TYR A 158 15.74 35.10 18.16
N HIS A 159 14.99 35.30 19.22
CA HIS A 159 14.62 36.64 19.65
C HIS A 159 15.88 37.41 20.03
N LYS A 160 16.34 38.31 19.14
CA LYS A 160 17.34 39.33 19.51
C LYS A 160 16.73 40.16 20.65
N LYS A 161 17.18 39.94 21.88
CA LYS A 161 16.95 40.88 22.97
C LYS A 161 17.52 42.24 22.57
N LYS A 162 16.64 43.20 22.40
CA LYS A 162 17.06 44.63 22.29
C LYS A 162 17.82 44.98 23.56
N LEU A 163 19.13 45.18 23.44
CA LEU A 163 19.90 45.87 24.47
C LEU A 163 19.47 47.31 24.44
N THR A 164 18.67 47.71 25.43
CA THR A 164 18.41 49.12 25.71
C THR A 164 19.60 49.67 26.45
N LEU A 165 20.45 50.43 25.80
CA LEU A 165 21.48 51.24 26.45
C LEU A 165 20.74 52.38 27.16
N LEU A 166 20.85 52.39 28.50
CA LEU A 166 20.53 53.53 29.33
C LEU A 166 21.71 54.52 29.27
N ASN A 167 21.40 55.72 28.82
CA ASN A 167 22.21 56.92 29.08
C ASN A 167 21.84 57.47 30.46
#